data_b75c2ab1ee8f1d932326eae6ef4227d1
#
_entry.id   b75c2ab1ee8f1d932326eae6ef4227d1
#
_cell.length_a   1.000
_cell.length_b   1.000
_cell.length_c   1.000
_cell.angle_alpha   90.00
_cell.angle_beta   90.00
_cell.angle_gamma   90.00
#
_symmetry.space_group_name_H-M   'P 1'
#
loop_
_entity.id
_entity.type
_entity.pdbx_description
1 polymer ?
#
loop_
_entity_poly.entity_id
_entity_poly.type
_entity_poly.pdbx_seq_one_letter_code
_entity_poly.pdbx_strand_id
1 'polypeptide(L)'
;MPNAISDALVDDERAIVTKWILPPGAETGGHTHGLDYLVVYLTDGILTVEAQGQIIEAPVSKHAVTSRPAGVSHNVCNRSSDTVAFIEIELKR
;
A
#
# COMPACT_ATOMS: atom_id res chain seq x y z
N MET A 1 9.28 14.16 5.50
CA MET A 1 8.23 13.15 5.71
C MET A 1 8.88 11.84 6.06
N PRO A 2 8.43 11.16 7.12
CA PRO A 2 8.94 9.81 7.40
C PRO A 2 8.56 8.85 6.27
N ASN A 3 9.42 7.88 6.06
CA ASN A 3 9.14 6.85 5.08
C ASN A 3 8.35 5.70 5.69
N ALA A 4 7.50 5.09 4.90
CA ALA A 4 6.87 3.84 5.26
C ALA A 4 7.96 2.77 5.46
N ILE A 5 7.67 1.81 6.33
CA ILE A 5 8.58 0.70 6.61
C ILE A 5 8.12 -0.48 5.78
N SER A 6 9.03 -1.05 4.98
CA SER A 6 8.71 -2.22 4.17
C SER A 6 9.48 -3.44 4.68
N ASP A 7 8.83 -4.59 4.63
CA ASP A 7 9.40 -5.86 5.03
C ASP A 7 9.04 -6.91 3.97
N ALA A 8 10.05 -7.42 3.28
CA ALA A 8 9.86 -8.44 2.24
C ALA A 8 9.58 -9.78 2.91
N LEU A 9 8.41 -10.34 2.67
CA LEU A 9 7.98 -11.60 3.26
C LEU A 9 8.19 -12.78 2.32
N VAL A 10 7.91 -12.59 1.03
CA VAL A 10 8.07 -13.62 -0.01
C VAL A 10 8.56 -12.93 -1.28
N ASP A 11 9.49 -13.54 -1.95
CA ASP A 11 9.87 -13.14 -3.30
C ASP A 11 10.29 -14.41 -4.03
N ASP A 12 9.35 -14.98 -4.77
CA ASP A 12 9.59 -16.20 -5.52
C ASP A 12 9.15 -16.03 -6.99
N GLU A 13 9.09 -17.11 -7.73
CA GLU A 13 8.75 -17.07 -9.16
C GLU A 13 7.29 -16.68 -9.44
N ARG A 14 6.42 -16.71 -8.41
CA ARG A 14 4.98 -16.45 -8.56
C ARG A 14 4.57 -15.09 -8.03
N ALA A 15 5.19 -14.62 -6.95
CA ALA A 15 4.72 -13.43 -6.26
C ALA A 15 5.82 -12.75 -5.46
N ILE A 16 5.62 -11.46 -5.25
CA ILE A 16 6.38 -10.68 -4.28
C ILE A 16 5.39 -10.25 -3.20
N VAL A 17 5.65 -10.61 -1.96
CA VAL A 17 4.79 -10.25 -0.83
C VAL A 17 5.55 -9.31 0.09
N THR A 18 5.03 -8.12 0.29
CA THR A 18 5.66 -7.09 1.10
C THR A 18 4.67 -6.59 2.15
N LYS A 19 5.11 -6.55 3.39
CA LYS A 19 4.36 -5.91 4.45
C LYS A 19 4.78 -4.46 4.55
N TRP A 20 3.80 -3.56 4.53
CA TRP A 20 4.02 -2.13 4.68
C TRP A 20 3.46 -1.65 6.00
N ILE A 21 4.25 -0.86 6.71
CA ILE A 21 3.83 -0.22 7.96
C ILE A 21 4.00 1.29 7.77
N LEU A 22 2.89 2.01 7.93
CA LEU A 22 2.86 3.47 7.82
C LEU A 22 2.51 4.08 9.17
N PRO A 23 3.52 4.47 9.95
CA PRO A 23 3.25 5.31 11.13
C PRO A 23 2.59 6.62 10.73
N PRO A 24 1.99 7.36 11.68
CA PRO A 24 1.44 8.68 11.36
C PRO A 24 2.46 9.58 10.65
N GLY A 25 2.04 10.17 9.55
CA GLY A 25 2.87 11.05 8.73
C GLY A 25 3.75 10.34 7.71
N ALA A 26 3.81 9.01 7.69
CA ALA A 26 4.66 8.27 6.77
C ALA A 26 4.06 8.17 5.37
N GLU A 27 4.92 7.97 4.38
CA GLU A 27 4.49 7.76 2.99
C GLU A 27 5.36 6.70 2.32
N THR A 28 4.77 6.02 1.32
CA THR A 28 5.51 5.03 0.53
C THR A 28 6.47 5.69 -0.46
N GLY A 29 6.20 6.92 -0.84
CA GLY A 29 6.85 7.58 -1.97
C GLY A 29 6.09 7.29 -3.26
N GLY A 30 6.24 8.18 -4.24
CA GLY A 30 5.62 7.98 -5.55
C GLY A 30 6.22 6.77 -6.25
N HIS A 31 5.38 5.88 -6.75
CA HIS A 31 5.82 4.66 -7.42
C HIS A 31 4.78 4.18 -8.42
N THR A 32 5.24 3.33 -9.34
CA THR A 32 4.38 2.71 -10.34
C THR A 32 4.44 1.19 -10.17
N HIS A 33 3.28 0.56 -10.10
CA HIS A 33 3.20 -0.90 -10.01
C HIS A 33 3.36 -1.52 -11.38
N GLY A 34 4.40 -2.35 -11.54
CA GLY A 34 4.65 -3.07 -12.79
C GLY A 34 3.90 -4.40 -12.91
N LEU A 35 3.21 -4.81 -11.87
CA LEU A 35 2.49 -6.09 -11.79
C LEU A 35 1.09 -5.86 -11.24
N ASP A 36 0.16 -6.75 -11.58
CA ASP A 36 -1.12 -6.81 -10.89
C ASP A 36 -0.87 -7.14 -9.42
N TYR A 37 -1.66 -6.60 -8.51
CA TYR A 37 -1.43 -6.82 -7.10
C TYR A 37 -2.72 -6.82 -6.28
N LEU A 38 -2.63 -7.49 -5.13
CA LEU A 38 -3.67 -7.50 -4.10
C LEU A 38 -3.13 -6.75 -2.87
N VAL A 39 -4.02 -6.09 -2.16
CA VAL A 39 -3.69 -5.46 -0.88
C VAL A 39 -4.60 -6.04 0.19
N VAL A 40 -4.00 -6.55 1.25
CA VAL A 40 -4.71 -7.06 2.42
C VAL A 40 -4.43 -6.11 3.58
N TYR A 41 -5.47 -5.44 4.08
CA TYR A 41 -5.30 -4.50 5.18
C TYR A 41 -5.23 -5.22 6.51
N LEU A 42 -4.24 -4.86 7.34
CA LEU A 42 -4.01 -5.47 8.65
C LEU A 42 -4.61 -4.65 9.79
N THR A 43 -4.99 -3.40 9.51
CA THR A 43 -5.58 -2.49 10.48
C THR A 43 -6.78 -1.79 9.87
N ASP A 44 -7.65 -1.26 10.72
CA ASP A 44 -8.58 -0.21 10.32
C ASP A 44 -7.80 1.09 10.17
N GLY A 45 -8.32 2.05 9.44
CA GLY A 45 -7.71 3.36 9.33
C GLY A 45 -8.13 4.12 8.10
N ILE A 46 -7.39 5.19 7.81
CA ILE A 46 -7.62 6.03 6.64
C ILE A 46 -6.25 6.27 5.99
N LEU A 47 -6.14 5.95 4.71
CA LEU A 47 -4.98 6.28 3.90
C LEU A 47 -5.32 7.42 2.96
N THR A 48 -4.32 8.23 2.65
CA THR A 48 -4.42 9.29 1.65
C THR A 48 -3.64 8.84 0.43
N VAL A 49 -4.31 8.77 -0.72
CA VAL A 49 -3.70 8.33 -1.96
C VAL A 49 -3.59 9.52 -2.90
N GLU A 50 -2.37 9.78 -3.36
CA GLU A 50 -2.08 10.81 -4.35
C GLU A 50 -1.83 10.13 -5.68
N ALA A 51 -2.69 10.37 -6.67
CA ALA A 51 -2.61 9.77 -7.98
C ALA A 51 -3.14 10.73 -9.04
N GLN A 52 -2.39 10.90 -10.13
CA GLN A 52 -2.81 11.70 -11.28
C GLN A 52 -3.26 13.11 -10.92
N GLY A 53 -2.54 13.75 -10.00
CA GLY A 53 -2.84 15.11 -9.57
C GLY A 53 -4.03 15.22 -8.61
N GLN A 54 -4.60 14.10 -8.18
CA GLN A 54 -5.71 14.05 -7.25
C GLN A 54 -5.29 13.49 -5.91
N ILE A 55 -5.96 13.93 -4.86
CA ILE A 55 -5.76 13.43 -3.49
C ILE A 55 -7.08 12.82 -3.05
N ILE A 56 -7.03 11.54 -2.69
CA ILE A 56 -8.22 10.78 -2.31
C ILE A 56 -7.99 10.18 -0.93
N GLU A 57 -8.97 10.37 -0.03
CA GLU A 57 -8.96 9.65 1.25
C GLU A 57 -9.63 8.31 1.07
N ALA A 58 -8.95 7.25 1.49
CA ALA A 58 -9.43 5.88 1.35
C ALA A 58 -9.55 5.25 2.75
N PRO A 59 -10.77 5.11 3.27
CA PRO A 59 -10.97 4.32 4.48
C PRO A 59 -10.58 2.87 4.24
N VAL A 60 -9.90 2.27 5.19
CA VAL A 60 -9.51 0.87 5.12
C VAL A 60 -10.03 0.13 6.33
N SER A 61 -10.35 -1.13 6.14
CA SER A 61 -10.85 -2.00 7.20
C SER A 61 -9.97 -3.22 7.33
N LYS A 62 -9.68 -3.59 8.56
CA LYS A 62 -8.89 -4.79 8.86
C LYS A 62 -9.49 -5.99 8.14
N HIS A 63 -8.65 -6.75 7.46
CA HIS A 63 -8.96 -7.94 6.66
C HIS A 63 -9.66 -7.65 5.32
N ALA A 64 -9.91 -6.39 4.97
CA ALA A 64 -10.39 -6.07 3.63
C ALA A 64 -9.29 -6.33 2.61
N VAL A 65 -9.69 -6.73 1.42
CA VAL A 65 -8.77 -7.03 0.32
C VAL A 65 -9.19 -6.20 -0.89
N THR A 66 -8.23 -5.56 -1.53
CA THR A 66 -8.45 -4.88 -2.81
C THR A 66 -7.58 -5.51 -3.89
N SER A 67 -8.06 -5.49 -5.12
CA SER A 67 -7.34 -5.98 -6.29
C SER A 67 -7.10 -4.82 -7.24
N ARG A 68 -5.88 -4.66 -7.71
CA ARG A 68 -5.48 -3.56 -8.58
C ARG A 68 -4.69 -4.08 -9.78
N PRO A 69 -4.89 -3.49 -10.96
CA PRO A 69 -4.11 -3.86 -12.14
C PRO A 69 -2.72 -3.24 -12.12
N ALA A 70 -1.83 -3.81 -12.92
CA ALA A 70 -0.54 -3.19 -13.22
C ALA A 70 -0.75 -1.82 -13.88
N GLY A 71 0.22 -0.93 -13.71
CA GLY A 71 0.20 0.40 -14.31
C GLY A 71 -0.30 1.50 -13.38
N VAL A 72 -0.75 1.16 -12.18
CA VAL A 72 -1.17 2.16 -11.20
C VAL A 72 0.06 2.93 -10.70
N SER A 73 0.01 4.26 -10.81
CA SER A 73 1.04 5.16 -10.27
C SER A 73 0.43 6.00 -9.16
N HIS A 74 1.03 5.96 -7.99
CA HIS A 74 0.51 6.70 -6.84
C HIS A 74 1.56 6.88 -5.74
N ASN A 75 1.21 7.70 -4.75
CA ASN A 75 1.89 7.80 -3.47
C ASN A 75 0.85 7.54 -2.39
N VAL A 76 1.15 6.65 -1.47
CA VAL A 76 0.26 6.32 -0.36
C VAL A 76 0.81 6.92 0.92
N CYS A 77 0.01 7.74 1.57
CA CYS A 77 0.38 8.48 2.77
C CYS A 77 -0.55 8.13 3.93
N ASN A 78 -0.02 8.18 5.13
CA ASN A 78 -0.83 8.09 6.34
C ASN A 78 -0.85 9.45 7.05
N ARG A 79 -1.90 10.22 6.83
CA ARG A 79 -2.08 11.53 7.47
C ARG A 79 -2.93 11.45 8.73
N SER A 80 -3.29 10.23 9.14
CA SER A 80 -4.06 10.01 10.36
C SER A 80 -3.14 9.95 11.60
N SER A 81 -3.74 9.83 12.76
CA SER A 81 -3.00 9.72 14.03
C SER A 81 -2.67 8.28 14.43
N ASP A 82 -3.14 7.29 13.65
CA ASP A 82 -2.94 5.87 13.95
C ASP A 82 -2.07 5.21 12.89
N THR A 83 -1.25 4.26 13.30
CA THR A 83 -0.47 3.46 12.36
C THR A 83 -1.39 2.59 11.50
N VAL A 84 -1.13 2.58 10.19
CA VAL A 84 -1.83 1.72 9.24
C VAL A 84 -0.84 0.72 8.67
N ALA A 85 -1.22 -0.54 8.62
CA ALA A 85 -0.40 -1.60 8.04
C ALA A 85 -1.18 -2.41 7.04
N PHE A 86 -0.50 -2.88 6.00
CA PHE A 86 -1.09 -3.74 4.98
C PHE A 86 -0.04 -4.64 4.35
N ILE A 87 -0.52 -5.71 3.73
CA ILE A 87 0.32 -6.61 2.94
C ILE A 87 -0.03 -6.42 1.48
N GLU A 88 0.99 -6.23 0.67
CA GLU A 88 0.88 -6.09 -0.78
C GLU A 88 1.40 -7.37 -1.42
N ILE A 89 0.57 -7.99 -2.27
CA ILE A 89 0.89 -9.23 -2.97
C ILE A 89 0.95 -8.90 -4.46
N GLU A 90 2.16 -8.82 -4.99
CA GLU A 90 2.37 -8.57 -6.42
C GLU A 90 2.45 -9.90 -7.14
N LEU A 91 1.64 -10.05 -8.18
CA LEU A 91 1.48 -11.31 -8.90
C LEU A 91 2.35 -11.30 -10.15
N LYS A 92 3.32 -12.19 -10.22
CA LYS A 92 4.22 -12.29 -11.37
C LYS A 92 3.59 -13.05 -12.53
N ARG A 93 2.48 -13.70 -12.26
CA ARG A 93 1.81 -14.52 -13.28
C ARG A 93 0.32 -14.43 -13.15
#